data_b9df4fbd45ece2b75b6fa40a3163aa65
#
_entry.id   b9df4fbd45ece2b75b6fa40a3163aa65
#
_cell.length_a   1.000
_cell.length_b   1.000
_cell.length_c   1.000
_cell.angle_alpha   90.00
_cell.angle_beta   90.00
_cell.angle_gamma   90.00
#
_symmetry.space_group_name_H-M   'P 1'
#
loop_
_entity.id
_entity.type
_entity.pdbx_description
1 polymer ?
#
loop_
_entity_poly.entity_id
_entity_poly.type
_entity_poly.pdbx_seq_one_letter_code
_entity_poly.pdbx_strand_id
1 'polypeptide(L)'
;MTTKMASTKTTTKTSKTLHAWELCMNPLRGLTKPQIDSMLQQARCGNDMRLQIAFQELERNMPIFGICIEKRLAGIVNRRWRVAPTSDLPEAEKQAREIQKMLERCDTRNIDGLTEALRHLGLAAFRGRSGIKPFFTESGELLLKKLDNWNLLEQDGKLYWC
;
A
#
# COMPACT_ATOMS: atom_id res chain seq x y z
N MET A 1 -9.41 4.37 -71.47
CA MET A 1 -8.70 4.50 -70.17
C MET A 1 -9.72 4.94 -69.12
N THR A 2 -10.14 4.00 -68.30
CA THR A 2 -11.21 4.23 -67.29
C THR A 2 -10.59 4.18 -65.93
N THR A 3 -10.50 5.36 -65.30
CA THR A 3 -9.88 5.50 -63.95
C THR A 3 -10.93 5.12 -62.90
N LYS A 4 -10.68 4.06 -62.16
CA LYS A 4 -11.46 3.60 -61.00
C LYS A 4 -11.10 4.41 -59.77
N MET A 5 -12.01 5.26 -59.29
CA MET A 5 -11.88 5.93 -57.98
C MET A 5 -12.11 4.91 -56.85
N ALA A 6 -11.10 4.77 -55.99
CA ALA A 6 -11.18 4.00 -54.80
C ALA A 6 -11.92 4.79 -53.70
N SER A 7 -13.06 4.28 -53.27
CA SER A 7 -13.84 4.82 -52.14
C SER A 7 -13.17 4.41 -50.82
N THR A 8 -12.58 5.37 -50.13
CA THR A 8 -12.03 5.22 -48.79
C THR A 8 -13.17 5.21 -47.77
N LYS A 9 -13.52 4.02 -47.27
CA LYS A 9 -14.46 3.91 -46.14
C LYS A 9 -13.79 4.43 -44.85
N THR A 10 -14.15 5.65 -44.49
CA THR A 10 -13.80 6.22 -43.17
C THR A 10 -14.62 5.51 -42.09
N THR A 11 -14.00 4.59 -41.37
CA THR A 11 -14.61 3.93 -40.23
C THR A 11 -14.61 4.89 -39.04
N THR A 12 -15.69 5.63 -38.87
CA THR A 12 -15.93 6.45 -37.68
C THR A 12 -16.02 5.54 -36.48
N LYS A 13 -14.95 5.48 -35.64
CA LYS A 13 -15.00 4.88 -34.31
C LYS A 13 -15.97 5.71 -33.48
N THR A 14 -17.19 5.23 -33.31
CA THR A 14 -18.12 5.74 -32.31
C THR A 14 -17.48 5.53 -30.95
N SER A 15 -16.97 6.60 -30.35
CA SER A 15 -16.60 6.58 -28.92
C SER A 15 -17.92 6.32 -28.16
N LYS A 16 -18.05 5.12 -27.61
CA LYS A 16 -19.13 4.84 -26.65
C LYS A 16 -18.97 5.82 -25.49
N THR A 17 -19.84 6.80 -25.44
CA THR A 17 -20.00 7.66 -24.26
C THR A 17 -20.42 6.74 -23.13
N LEU A 18 -19.49 6.43 -22.23
CA LEU A 18 -19.80 5.67 -21.02
C LEU A 18 -20.87 6.47 -20.25
N HIS A 19 -21.97 5.82 -19.91
CA HIS A 19 -23.02 6.45 -19.13
C HIS A 19 -22.45 6.88 -17.77
N ALA A 20 -22.87 8.04 -17.27
CA ALA A 20 -22.34 8.62 -16.03
C ALA A 20 -22.37 7.65 -14.83
N TRP A 21 -23.38 6.77 -14.78
CA TRP A 21 -23.48 5.75 -13.74
C TRP A 21 -22.41 4.65 -13.88
N GLU A 22 -21.96 4.27 -15.08
CA GLU A 22 -20.86 3.32 -15.30
C GLU A 22 -19.54 3.90 -14.84
N LEU A 23 -19.33 5.21 -15.03
CA LEU A 23 -18.17 5.91 -14.50
C LEU A 23 -18.16 5.98 -12.97
N CYS A 24 -19.35 6.18 -12.36
CA CYS A 24 -19.50 6.20 -10.90
C CYS A 24 -19.34 4.81 -10.26
N MET A 25 -19.75 3.75 -10.98
CA MET A 25 -19.68 2.37 -10.48
C MET A 25 -18.35 1.68 -10.82
N ASN A 26 -17.52 2.29 -11.67
CA ASN A 26 -16.20 1.74 -11.96
C ASN A 26 -15.18 2.19 -10.91
N PRO A 27 -14.82 1.30 -9.96
CA PRO A 27 -13.90 1.65 -8.86
C PRO A 27 -12.50 2.03 -9.36
N LEU A 28 -12.14 1.64 -10.57
CA LEU A 28 -10.85 1.91 -11.21
C LEU A 28 -10.92 3.11 -12.18
N ARG A 29 -12.01 3.90 -12.14
CA ARG A 29 -12.17 5.17 -12.89
C ARG A 29 -11.71 5.11 -14.36
N GLY A 30 -12.17 4.08 -15.07
CA GLY A 30 -11.95 3.98 -16.52
C GLY A 30 -10.66 3.31 -16.95
N LEU A 31 -9.94 2.65 -16.02
CA LEU A 31 -8.85 1.76 -16.42
C LEU A 31 -9.41 0.62 -17.28
N THR A 32 -8.84 0.49 -18.47
CA THR A 32 -9.19 -0.59 -19.38
C THR A 32 -8.43 -1.87 -19.04
N LYS A 33 -8.97 -3.04 -19.46
CA LYS A 33 -8.28 -4.32 -19.26
C LYS A 33 -6.82 -4.31 -19.76
N PRO A 34 -6.50 -3.80 -20.96
CA PRO A 34 -5.09 -3.73 -21.42
C PRO A 34 -4.20 -2.88 -20.53
N GLN A 35 -4.74 -1.81 -19.92
CA GLN A 35 -3.99 -0.98 -18.98
C GLN A 35 -3.70 -1.74 -17.67
N ILE A 36 -4.69 -2.49 -17.17
CA ILE A 36 -4.52 -3.33 -15.98
C ILE A 36 -3.48 -4.43 -16.27
N ASP A 37 -3.58 -5.12 -17.39
CA ASP A 37 -2.63 -6.16 -17.79
C ASP A 37 -1.19 -5.59 -17.92
N SER A 38 -1.05 -4.38 -18.48
CA SER A 38 0.24 -3.67 -18.55
C SER A 38 0.79 -3.34 -17.15
N MET A 39 -0.05 -2.86 -16.23
CA MET A 39 0.37 -2.57 -14.85
C MET A 39 0.81 -3.84 -14.12
N LEU A 40 0.11 -4.95 -14.30
CA LEU A 40 0.49 -6.25 -13.72
C LEU A 40 1.81 -6.76 -14.28
N GLN A 41 2.07 -6.59 -15.57
CA GLN A 41 3.36 -6.92 -16.17
C GLN A 41 4.49 -6.04 -15.61
N GLN A 42 4.27 -4.74 -15.50
CA GLN A 42 5.24 -3.82 -14.91
C GLN A 42 5.56 -4.19 -13.45
N ALA A 43 4.54 -4.55 -12.68
CA ALA A 43 4.71 -5.00 -11.30
C ALA A 43 5.54 -6.28 -11.19
N ARG A 44 5.38 -7.25 -12.12
CA ARG A 44 6.21 -8.45 -12.20
C ARG A 44 7.68 -8.15 -12.48
N CYS A 45 7.96 -7.04 -13.16
CA CYS A 45 9.32 -6.54 -13.39
C CYS A 45 9.84 -5.63 -12.27
N GLY A 46 9.14 -5.57 -11.12
CA GLY A 46 9.54 -4.76 -9.97
C GLY A 46 9.02 -3.30 -9.99
N ASN A 47 8.38 -2.87 -11.07
CA ASN A 47 7.77 -1.54 -11.17
C ASN A 47 6.26 -1.61 -10.89
N ASP A 48 5.88 -1.61 -9.62
CA ASP A 48 4.50 -1.73 -9.17
C ASP A 48 3.83 -0.40 -8.79
N MET A 49 4.50 0.75 -8.97
CA MET A 49 4.01 2.07 -8.58
C MET A 49 2.57 2.33 -9.08
N ARG A 50 2.30 2.08 -10.36
CA ARG A 50 0.97 2.28 -10.94
C ARG A 50 -0.08 1.36 -10.34
N LEU A 51 0.31 0.12 -10.03
CA LEU A 51 -0.56 -0.85 -9.38
C LEU A 51 -0.89 -0.41 -7.94
N GLN A 52 0.07 0.13 -7.20
CA GLN A 52 -0.13 0.66 -5.85
C GLN A 52 -1.13 1.83 -5.84
N ILE A 53 -1.00 2.76 -6.80
CA ILE A 53 -1.95 3.87 -6.97
C ILE A 53 -3.35 3.33 -7.29
N ALA A 54 -3.45 2.35 -8.21
CA ALA A 54 -4.73 1.73 -8.55
C ALA A 54 -5.39 1.04 -7.34
N PHE A 55 -4.63 0.38 -6.47
CA PHE A 55 -5.15 -0.19 -5.24
C PHE A 55 -5.67 0.86 -4.26
N GLN A 56 -4.99 1.99 -4.12
CA GLN A 56 -5.50 3.08 -3.29
C GLN A 56 -6.80 3.67 -3.82
N GLU A 57 -6.89 3.87 -5.13
CA GLU A 57 -8.13 4.33 -5.75
C GLU A 57 -9.25 3.30 -5.57
N LEU A 58 -8.96 2.01 -5.67
CA LEU A 58 -9.90 0.93 -5.41
C LEU A 58 -10.41 0.97 -3.95
N GLU A 59 -9.52 1.07 -2.98
CA GLU A 59 -9.88 1.18 -1.56
C GLU A 59 -10.76 2.41 -1.29
N ARG A 60 -10.43 3.55 -1.91
CA ARG A 60 -11.18 4.80 -1.76
C ARG A 60 -12.58 4.73 -2.40
N ASN A 61 -12.67 4.11 -3.57
CA ASN A 61 -13.90 4.09 -4.37
C ASN A 61 -14.81 2.88 -4.05
N MET A 62 -14.28 1.85 -3.39
CA MET A 62 -15.05 0.68 -2.92
C MET A 62 -14.99 0.55 -1.40
N PRO A 63 -15.88 1.19 -0.66
CA PRO A 63 -15.87 1.17 0.81
C PRO A 63 -15.89 -0.26 1.40
N ILE A 64 -16.58 -1.20 0.75
CA ILE A 64 -16.64 -2.59 1.20
C ILE A 64 -15.27 -3.27 1.16
N PHE A 65 -14.45 -2.95 0.14
CA PHE A 65 -13.10 -3.47 0.02
C PHE A 65 -12.20 -2.92 1.12
N GLY A 66 -12.25 -1.60 1.36
CA GLY A 66 -11.56 -0.96 2.47
C GLY A 66 -11.95 -1.56 3.82
N ILE A 67 -13.26 -1.76 4.08
CA ILE A 67 -13.75 -2.38 5.32
C ILE A 67 -13.23 -3.82 5.48
N CYS A 68 -13.18 -4.61 4.42
CA CYS A 68 -12.64 -5.98 4.46
C CYS A 68 -11.15 -6.00 4.83
N ILE A 69 -10.35 -5.11 4.24
CA ILE A 69 -8.93 -4.93 4.59
C ILE A 69 -8.81 -4.53 6.05
N GLU A 70 -9.53 -3.50 6.48
CA GLU A 70 -9.51 -2.98 7.84
C GLU A 70 -9.87 -4.06 8.88
N LYS A 71 -10.91 -4.85 8.66
CA LYS A 71 -11.27 -5.94 9.56
C LYS A 71 -10.17 -7.00 9.68
N ARG A 72 -9.49 -7.32 8.58
CA ARG A 72 -8.38 -8.27 8.62
C ARG A 72 -7.16 -7.71 9.35
N LEU A 73 -6.83 -6.44 9.12
CA LEU A 73 -5.75 -5.75 9.82
C LEU A 73 -6.04 -5.63 11.32
N ALA A 74 -7.26 -5.25 11.70
CA ALA A 74 -7.69 -5.17 13.09
C ALA A 74 -7.53 -6.52 13.82
N GLY A 75 -7.81 -7.64 13.14
CA GLY A 75 -7.60 -8.98 13.70
C GLY A 75 -6.13 -9.30 14.01
N ILE A 76 -5.18 -8.64 13.37
CA ILE A 76 -3.75 -8.80 13.60
C ILE A 76 -3.26 -7.77 14.63
N VAL A 77 -3.60 -6.50 14.44
CA VAL A 77 -3.06 -5.36 15.18
C VAL A 77 -3.66 -5.25 16.59
N ASN A 78 -4.94 -5.58 16.76
CA ASN A 78 -5.61 -5.49 18.06
C ASN A 78 -5.25 -6.63 19.05
N ARG A 79 -4.34 -7.53 18.66
CA ARG A 79 -3.82 -8.53 19.58
C ARG A 79 -2.84 -7.90 20.56
N ARG A 80 -2.94 -8.31 21.82
CA ARG A 80 -1.94 -7.93 22.83
C ARG A 80 -0.58 -8.48 22.40
N TRP A 81 0.38 -7.63 22.28
CA TRP A 81 1.77 -7.96 21.99
C TRP A 81 2.62 -7.73 23.25
N ARG A 82 3.74 -8.45 23.34
CA ARG A 82 4.74 -8.22 24.36
C ARG A 82 6.12 -8.46 23.77
N VAL A 83 7.11 -7.75 24.30
CA VAL A 83 8.52 -8.03 24.00
C VAL A 83 8.95 -9.23 24.83
N ALA A 84 9.40 -10.29 24.16
CA ALA A 84 9.96 -11.45 24.83
C ALA A 84 11.47 -11.27 25.01
N PRO A 85 12.05 -11.61 26.18
CA PRO A 85 13.50 -11.61 26.32
C PRO A 85 14.12 -12.71 25.44
N THR A 86 15.35 -12.46 24.97
CA THR A 86 16.09 -13.42 24.13
C THR A 86 16.76 -14.55 24.93
N SER A 87 16.83 -14.40 26.23
CA SER A 87 17.41 -15.38 27.15
C SER A 87 16.79 -15.24 28.54
N ASP A 88 16.95 -16.24 29.37
CA ASP A 88 16.45 -16.27 30.79
C ASP A 88 17.34 -15.45 31.74
N LEU A 89 18.30 -14.67 31.21
CA LEU A 89 19.14 -13.81 32.03
C LEU A 89 18.34 -12.59 32.54
N PRO A 90 18.51 -12.20 33.82
CA PRO A 90 17.78 -11.08 34.42
C PRO A 90 18.03 -9.75 33.69
N GLU A 91 19.18 -9.60 33.05
CA GLU A 91 19.51 -8.43 32.21
C GLU A 91 18.69 -8.38 30.94
N ALA A 92 18.46 -9.54 30.27
CA ALA A 92 17.63 -9.62 29.07
C ALA A 92 16.15 -9.33 29.40
N GLU A 93 15.66 -9.77 30.56
CA GLU A 93 14.32 -9.40 31.02
C GLU A 93 14.18 -7.89 31.29
N LYS A 94 15.21 -7.28 31.89
CA LYS A 94 15.22 -5.83 32.13
C LYS A 94 15.18 -5.07 30.82
N GLN A 95 16.01 -5.44 29.86
CA GLN A 95 16.03 -4.83 28.52
C GLN A 95 14.67 -5.00 27.82
N ALA A 96 14.08 -6.19 27.85
CA ALA A 96 12.77 -6.43 27.25
C ALA A 96 11.69 -5.54 27.87
N ARG A 97 11.70 -5.32 29.18
CA ARG A 97 10.76 -4.40 29.85
C ARG A 97 11.00 -2.94 29.48
N GLU A 98 12.24 -2.51 29.31
CA GLU A 98 12.56 -1.15 28.87
C GLU A 98 12.10 -0.90 27.42
N ILE A 99 12.35 -1.86 26.51
CA ILE A 99 11.87 -1.82 25.13
C ILE A 99 10.33 -1.81 25.09
N GLN A 100 9.69 -2.66 25.90
CA GLN A 100 8.22 -2.68 26.01
C GLN A 100 7.66 -1.30 26.37
N LYS A 101 8.21 -0.66 27.41
CA LYS A 101 7.81 0.68 27.85
C LYS A 101 8.05 1.75 26.76
N MET A 102 9.16 1.65 26.04
CA MET A 102 9.47 2.58 24.96
C MET A 102 8.45 2.48 23.83
N LEU A 103 8.10 1.25 23.43
CA LEU A 103 7.09 1.00 22.38
C LEU A 103 5.67 1.41 22.82
N GLU A 104 5.31 1.17 24.07
CA GLU A 104 4.03 1.63 24.64
C GLU A 104 3.94 3.17 24.68
N ARG A 105 5.02 3.86 25.00
CA ARG A 105 5.09 5.32 24.93
C ARG A 105 4.96 5.84 23.50
N CYS A 106 5.59 5.17 22.53
CA CYS A 106 5.45 5.48 21.12
C CYS A 106 3.98 5.43 20.69
N ASP A 107 3.23 4.42 21.15
CA ASP A 107 1.82 4.22 20.78
C ASP A 107 0.87 5.23 21.43
N THR A 108 1.15 5.66 22.65
CA THR A 108 0.26 6.58 23.41
C THR A 108 0.43 8.05 23.03
N ARG A 109 1.57 8.46 22.51
CA ARG A 109 1.90 9.87 22.26
C ARG A 109 1.78 10.34 20.82
N ASN A 110 1.73 9.42 19.87
CA ASN A 110 1.78 9.76 18.45
C ASN A 110 0.63 9.14 17.65
N ILE A 111 0.11 9.93 16.71
CA ILE A 111 -0.81 9.47 15.67
C ILE A 111 -0.16 8.34 14.83
N ASP A 112 1.17 8.35 14.73
CA ASP A 112 1.99 7.34 14.03
C ASP A 112 2.70 6.41 15.05
N GLY A 113 1.96 5.88 16.03
CA GLY A 113 2.46 4.94 17.03
C GLY A 113 2.71 3.54 16.47
N LEU A 114 3.13 2.62 17.34
CA LEU A 114 3.42 1.23 16.98
C LEU A 114 2.21 0.53 16.35
N THR A 115 1.02 0.75 16.89
CA THR A 115 -0.23 0.17 16.38
C THR A 115 -0.48 0.59 14.92
N GLU A 116 -0.33 1.87 14.60
CA GLU A 116 -0.47 2.38 13.23
C GLU A 116 0.67 1.92 12.32
N ALA A 117 1.89 1.80 12.83
CA ALA A 117 3.01 1.25 12.09
C ALA A 117 2.79 -0.23 11.73
N LEU A 118 2.31 -1.03 12.68
CA LEU A 118 1.95 -2.44 12.43
C LEU A 118 0.80 -2.57 11.45
N ARG A 119 -0.20 -1.68 11.52
CA ARG A 119 -1.30 -1.61 10.55
C ARG A 119 -0.76 -1.31 9.15
N HIS A 120 0.11 -0.32 9.03
CA HIS A 120 0.75 0.03 7.76
C HIS A 120 1.59 -1.13 7.20
N LEU A 121 2.38 -1.82 8.04
CA LEU A 121 3.11 -3.03 7.62
C LEU A 121 2.17 -4.16 7.20
N GLY A 122 1.04 -4.33 7.90
CA GLY A 122 0.02 -5.31 7.54
C GLY A 122 -0.59 -5.08 6.16
N LEU A 123 -0.61 -3.83 5.66
CA LEU A 123 -1.03 -3.52 4.30
C LEU A 123 -0.14 -4.17 3.23
N ALA A 124 1.11 -4.53 3.56
CA ALA A 124 1.99 -5.24 2.64
C ALA A 124 1.39 -6.56 2.14
N ALA A 125 0.56 -7.23 2.95
CA ALA A 125 -0.16 -8.45 2.55
C ALA A 125 -1.15 -8.22 1.39
N PHE A 126 -1.63 -6.98 1.22
CA PHE A 126 -2.59 -6.60 0.18
C PHE A 126 -1.93 -5.81 -0.96
N ARG A 127 -0.91 -5.03 -0.63
CA ARG A 127 -0.24 -4.12 -1.58
C ARG A 127 1.12 -4.62 -2.06
N GLY A 128 1.58 -5.78 -1.55
CA GLY A 128 2.86 -6.39 -1.90
C GLY A 128 4.03 -5.90 -1.06
N ARG A 129 4.05 -4.62 -0.68
CA ARG A 129 5.11 -4.05 0.16
C ARG A 129 4.61 -2.89 1.01
N SER A 130 5.28 -2.64 2.10
CA SER A 130 5.18 -1.42 2.89
C SER A 130 6.47 -1.23 3.69
N GLY A 131 6.71 -0.03 4.19
CA GLY A 131 7.90 0.27 4.96
C GLY A 131 7.61 1.26 6.07
N ILE A 132 8.38 1.16 7.16
CA ILE A 132 8.43 2.15 8.23
C ILE A 132 9.88 2.55 8.47
N LYS A 133 10.10 3.81 8.81
CA LYS A 133 11.40 4.34 9.19
C LYS A 133 11.38 4.68 10.67
N PRO A 134 12.09 3.92 11.54
CA PRO A 134 12.28 4.31 12.92
C PRO A 134 13.29 5.45 13.00
N PHE A 135 13.06 6.40 13.88
CA PHE A 135 14.01 7.44 14.24
C PHE A 135 13.80 7.88 15.68
N PHE A 136 14.85 8.40 16.28
CA PHE A 136 14.79 8.95 17.62
C PHE A 136 14.78 10.48 17.53
N THR A 137 13.94 11.10 18.34
CA THR A 137 13.94 12.55 18.52
C THR A 137 15.15 12.97 19.36
N GLU A 138 15.44 14.27 19.41
CA GLU A 138 16.48 14.82 20.31
C GLU A 138 16.17 14.53 21.78
N SER A 139 14.90 14.36 22.13
CA SER A 139 14.46 13.95 23.47
C SER A 139 14.62 12.45 23.75
N GLY A 140 15.09 11.65 22.77
CA GLY A 140 15.26 10.20 22.89
C GLY A 140 13.97 9.39 22.72
N GLU A 141 12.90 10.01 22.22
CA GLU A 141 11.64 9.32 21.95
C GLU A 141 11.68 8.61 20.59
N LEU A 142 11.24 7.36 20.55
CA LEU A 142 11.10 6.60 19.31
C LEU A 142 9.87 7.06 18.54
N LEU A 143 10.05 7.40 17.28
CA LEU A 143 8.99 7.67 16.32
C LEU A 143 9.09 6.70 15.14
N LEU A 144 7.92 6.30 14.61
CA LEU A 144 7.81 5.35 13.52
C LEU A 144 7.13 6.05 12.33
N LYS A 145 7.93 6.54 11.39
CA LYS A 145 7.40 7.20 10.18
C LYS A 145 6.98 6.16 9.16
N LYS A 146 5.72 6.22 8.74
CA LYS A 146 5.20 5.41 7.62
C LYS A 146 5.81 5.92 6.31
N LEU A 147 6.30 5.01 5.49
CA LEU A 147 6.82 5.31 4.16
C LEU A 147 5.73 5.01 3.13
N ASP A 148 5.54 5.93 2.19
CA ASP A 148 4.58 5.73 1.11
C ASP A 148 5.03 4.58 0.21
N ASN A 149 4.16 3.61 -0.01
CA ASN A 149 4.48 2.37 -0.73
C ASN A 149 4.94 2.62 -2.17
N TRP A 150 4.43 3.65 -2.83
CA TRP A 150 4.83 4.02 -4.20
C TRP A 150 6.23 4.65 -4.29
N ASN A 151 6.78 5.13 -3.18
CA ASN A 151 8.14 5.64 -3.10
C ASN A 151 9.16 4.57 -2.69
N LEU A 152 8.71 3.32 -2.48
CA LEU A 152 9.57 2.19 -2.19
C LEU A 152 9.93 1.48 -3.49
N LEU A 153 11.21 1.48 -3.82
CA LEU A 153 11.77 0.72 -4.94
C LEU A 153 12.53 -0.47 -4.40
N GLU A 154 12.33 -1.63 -5.03
CA GLU A 154 13.13 -2.83 -4.76
C GLU A 154 14.19 -2.98 -5.84
N GLN A 155 15.45 -3.03 -5.44
CA GLN A 155 16.58 -3.31 -6.30
C GLN A 155 17.53 -4.25 -5.59
N ASP A 156 17.86 -5.37 -6.25
CA ASP A 156 18.79 -6.40 -5.74
C ASP A 156 18.40 -6.92 -4.33
N GLY A 157 17.10 -7.11 -4.09
CA GLY A 157 16.55 -7.56 -2.80
C GLY A 157 16.64 -6.53 -1.67
N LYS A 158 16.96 -5.27 -1.99
CA LYS A 158 16.97 -4.15 -1.04
C LYS A 158 15.86 -3.16 -1.37
N LEU A 159 15.24 -2.63 -0.33
CA LEU A 159 14.24 -1.58 -0.45
C LEU A 159 14.90 -0.20 -0.31
N TYR A 160 14.67 0.65 -1.28
CA TYR A 160 15.07 2.06 -1.29
C TYR A 160 13.84 2.94 -1.23
N TRP A 161 13.95 4.03 -0.51
CA TRP A 161 12.92 5.06 -0.47
C TRP A 161 13.43 6.29 -1.24
N CYS A 162 12.65 6.72 -2.24
CA CYS A 162 12.95 7.84 -3.13
C CYS A 162 12.10 9.06 -2.79
#